data_65a3b5125cde958f360980a6024cda50
#
_entry.id   65a3b5125cde958f360980a6024cda50
#
_cell.length_a   1.000
_cell.length_b   1.000
_cell.length_c   1.000
_cell.angle_alpha   90.00
_cell.angle_beta   90.00
_cell.angle_gamma   90.00
#
_symmetry.space_group_name_H-M   'P 1'
#
loop_
_entity.id
_entity.type
_entity.pdbx_description
1 polymer ?
#
loop_
_entity_poly.entity_id
_entity_poly.type
_entity_poly.pdbx_seq_one_letter_code
_entity_poly.pdbx_strand_id
1 'polypeptide(L)'
;HTDSGFPPADFKFHCVNGKVVWLQYIFDRGSQTKELITDRNFIPMPLQLDTDFICTQTVIQKPTTWDKMIDLAEKLATDFKYVRIDLYNENERILFGEMTFLPRAGCYVTKDLEKFGALMQFDTSSVKTPIGPLIKGASNRGHIVL
;
A
#
# COMPACT_ATOMS: atom_id res chain seq x y z
N HIS A 1 -12.14 18.88 3.32
CA HIS A 1 -13.49 18.33 3.16
C HIS A 1 -13.86 18.48 1.70
N THR A 2 -14.29 17.38 1.08
CA THR A 2 -14.86 17.41 -0.27
C THR A 2 -16.21 18.15 -0.22
N ASP A 3 -16.63 18.74 -1.33
CA ASP A 3 -17.97 19.37 -1.47
C ASP A 3 -19.11 18.37 -1.19
N SER A 4 -18.83 17.06 -1.25
CA SER A 4 -19.78 15.98 -0.96
C SER A 4 -19.93 15.65 0.54
N GLY A 5 -19.11 16.23 1.42
CA GLY A 5 -19.09 15.93 2.86
C GLY A 5 -18.49 14.56 3.22
N PHE A 6 -18.07 13.75 2.24
CA PHE A 6 -17.41 12.47 2.47
C PHE A 6 -15.87 12.60 2.33
N PRO A 7 -15.08 11.73 2.98
CA PRO A 7 -13.65 11.70 2.75
C PRO A 7 -13.32 11.46 1.28
N PRO A 8 -12.29 12.14 0.74
CA PRO A 8 -11.85 11.91 -0.62
C PRO A 8 -11.41 10.46 -0.84
N ALA A 9 -11.38 10.04 -2.09
CA ALA A 9 -10.81 8.76 -2.46
C ALA A 9 -9.30 8.75 -2.16
N ASP A 10 -8.82 7.62 -1.67
CA ASP A 10 -7.49 7.43 -1.13
C ASP A 10 -6.66 6.58 -2.09
N PHE A 11 -5.55 7.15 -2.58
CA PHE A 11 -4.61 6.48 -3.46
C PHE A 11 -3.39 6.05 -2.66
N LYS A 12 -3.31 4.78 -2.30
CA LYS A 12 -2.24 4.20 -1.48
C LYS A 12 -1.23 3.48 -2.36
N PHE A 13 -0.15 4.16 -2.67
CA PHE A 13 0.92 3.65 -3.52
C PHE A 13 1.88 2.79 -2.70
N HIS A 14 1.94 1.51 -2.99
CA HIS A 14 2.91 0.61 -2.39
C HIS A 14 4.20 0.61 -3.22
N CYS A 15 5.24 1.17 -2.62
CA CYS A 15 6.53 1.36 -3.26
C CYS A 15 7.55 0.37 -2.71
N VAL A 16 8.29 -0.27 -3.60
CA VAL A 16 9.40 -1.18 -3.28
C VAL A 16 10.64 -0.72 -4.03
N ASN A 17 11.75 -0.59 -3.35
CA ASN A 17 13.01 -0.09 -3.91
C ASN A 17 12.84 1.23 -4.68
N GLY A 18 12.04 2.15 -4.14
CA GLY A 18 11.76 3.45 -4.75
C GLY A 18 10.82 3.44 -5.95
N LYS A 19 10.16 2.31 -6.25
CA LYS A 19 9.24 2.18 -7.39
C LYS A 19 7.85 1.80 -6.95
N VAL A 20 6.83 2.41 -7.54
CA VAL A 20 5.44 2.00 -7.36
C VAL A 20 5.26 0.62 -7.99
N VAL A 21 4.85 -0.36 -7.18
CA VAL A 21 4.61 -1.73 -7.62
C VAL A 21 3.12 -1.97 -7.85
N TRP A 22 2.31 -1.52 -6.91
CA TRP A 22 0.85 -1.63 -6.98
C TRP A 22 0.19 -0.53 -6.16
N LEU A 23 -1.10 -0.31 -6.41
CA LEU A 23 -1.93 0.68 -5.73
C LEU A 23 -3.12 0.00 -5.06
N GLN A 24 -3.43 0.42 -3.84
CA GLN A 24 -4.72 0.20 -3.21
C GLN A 24 -5.53 1.50 -3.32
N TYR A 25 -6.58 1.49 -4.11
CA TYR A 25 -7.51 2.60 -4.26
C TYR A 25 -8.74 2.37 -3.40
N ILE A 26 -9.01 3.27 -2.46
CA ILE A 26 -10.13 3.18 -1.52
C ILE A 26 -11.09 4.32 -1.79
N PHE A 27 -12.37 3.99 -1.98
CA PHE A 27 -13.40 4.94 -2.33
C PHE A 27 -14.77 4.56 -1.75
N ASP A 28 -15.80 5.39 -1.97
CA ASP A 28 -17.17 5.22 -1.46
C ASP A 28 -17.25 5.09 0.07
N ARG A 29 -16.42 5.86 0.79
CA ARG A 29 -16.30 5.78 2.25
C ARG A 29 -17.56 6.20 3.04
N GLY A 30 -18.60 6.68 2.37
CA GLY A 30 -19.84 7.14 3.01
C GLY A 30 -20.93 6.07 3.13
N SER A 31 -20.82 4.96 2.40
CA SER A 31 -21.82 3.88 2.40
C SER A 31 -21.20 2.52 2.69
N GLN A 32 -20.59 1.93 1.68
CA GLN A 32 -19.81 0.70 1.78
C GLN A 32 -18.45 0.94 1.15
N THR A 33 -17.43 1.05 1.98
CA THR A 33 -16.07 1.29 1.50
C THR A 33 -15.64 0.23 0.51
N LYS A 34 -15.18 0.67 -0.66
CA LYS A 34 -14.71 -0.19 -1.73
C LYS A 34 -13.20 -0.11 -1.87
N GLU A 35 -12.64 -1.23 -2.28
CA GLU A 35 -11.23 -1.39 -2.59
C GLU A 35 -11.06 -1.84 -4.04
N LEU A 36 -10.13 -1.21 -4.75
CA LEU A 36 -9.63 -1.66 -6.04
C LEU A 36 -8.11 -1.76 -5.97
N ILE A 37 -7.55 -2.92 -6.25
CA ILE A 37 -6.11 -3.09 -6.43
C ILE A 37 -5.77 -2.92 -7.90
N THR A 38 -4.76 -2.11 -8.21
CA THR A 38 -4.27 -1.92 -9.57
C THR A 38 -2.75 -2.09 -9.64
N ASP A 39 -2.26 -2.36 -10.84
CA ASP A 39 -0.85 -2.23 -11.14
C ASP A 39 -0.44 -0.74 -11.28
N ARG A 40 0.84 -0.52 -11.58
CA ARG A 40 1.42 0.81 -11.82
C ARG A 40 0.75 1.58 -12.97
N ASN A 41 0.13 0.90 -13.93
CA ASN A 41 -0.54 1.50 -15.08
C ASN A 41 -2.04 1.77 -14.85
N PHE A 42 -2.50 1.59 -13.61
CA PHE A 42 -3.91 1.66 -13.21
C PHE A 42 -4.78 0.55 -13.81
N ILE A 43 -4.18 -0.61 -14.12
CA ILE A 43 -4.91 -1.78 -14.61
C ILE A 43 -5.39 -2.59 -13.39
N PRO A 44 -6.69 -2.87 -13.26
CA PRO A 44 -7.24 -3.67 -12.17
C PRO A 44 -6.59 -5.04 -12.05
N MET A 45 -6.28 -5.42 -10.82
CA MET A 45 -5.75 -6.74 -10.46
C MET A 45 -6.80 -7.49 -9.64
N PRO A 46 -7.01 -8.80 -9.86
CA PRO A 46 -8.00 -9.59 -9.12
C PRO A 46 -7.46 -9.98 -7.73
N LEU A 47 -7.11 -8.98 -6.93
CA LEU A 47 -6.55 -9.10 -5.61
C LEU A 47 -7.39 -8.33 -4.59
N GLN A 48 -7.40 -8.78 -3.35
CA GLN A 48 -8.01 -8.10 -2.21
C GLN A 48 -6.97 -8.00 -1.08
N LEU A 49 -6.70 -6.79 -0.61
CA LEU A 49 -5.75 -6.57 0.49
C LEU A 49 -6.45 -6.53 1.85
N ASP A 50 -7.64 -5.95 1.90
CA ASP A 50 -8.36 -5.73 3.15
C ASP A 50 -9.75 -6.37 3.10
N THR A 51 -10.00 -7.34 3.99
CA THR A 51 -11.28 -8.04 4.04
C THR A 51 -12.42 -7.19 4.61
N ASP A 52 -12.11 -6.06 5.23
CA ASP A 52 -13.11 -5.10 5.73
C ASP A 52 -13.72 -4.26 4.60
N PHE A 53 -13.15 -4.32 3.39
CA PHE A 53 -13.61 -3.55 2.23
C PHE A 53 -14.24 -4.45 1.17
N ILE A 54 -15.15 -3.88 0.40
CA ILE A 54 -15.71 -4.57 -0.76
C ILE A 54 -14.69 -4.50 -1.89
N CYS A 55 -14.11 -5.65 -2.23
CA CYS A 55 -13.25 -5.77 -3.40
C CYS A 55 -14.07 -5.57 -4.67
N THR A 56 -13.64 -4.68 -5.54
CA THR A 56 -14.28 -4.43 -6.83
C THR A 56 -13.28 -4.53 -7.98
N GLN A 57 -13.78 -4.94 -9.14
CA GLN A 57 -13.05 -4.91 -10.40
C GLN A 57 -13.67 -3.87 -11.36
N THR A 58 -14.52 -2.99 -10.83
CA THR A 58 -15.14 -1.94 -11.64
C THR A 58 -14.07 -1.06 -12.24
N VAL A 59 -14.12 -0.87 -13.54
CA VAL A 59 -13.21 0.05 -14.24
C VAL A 59 -13.54 1.47 -13.78
N ILE A 60 -12.55 2.10 -13.14
CA ILE A 60 -12.61 3.48 -12.70
C ILE A 60 -11.77 4.30 -13.67
N GLN A 61 -12.23 5.52 -13.97
CA GLN A 61 -11.46 6.40 -14.83
C GLN A 61 -10.10 6.73 -14.18
N LYS A 62 -9.02 6.47 -14.92
CA LYS A 62 -7.67 6.84 -14.52
C LYS A 62 -7.58 8.37 -14.35
N PRO A 63 -7.08 8.89 -13.22
CA PRO A 63 -6.93 10.33 -13.03
C PRO A 63 -6.03 10.97 -14.10
N THR A 64 -6.37 12.16 -14.55
CA THR A 64 -5.52 12.95 -15.47
C THR A 64 -4.15 13.27 -14.85
N THR A 65 -4.09 13.35 -13.53
CA THR A 65 -2.87 13.59 -12.74
C THR A 65 -2.05 12.34 -12.44
N TRP A 66 -2.44 11.17 -12.98
CA TRP A 66 -1.87 9.88 -12.61
C TRP A 66 -0.34 9.83 -12.70
N ASP A 67 0.22 10.27 -13.83
CA ASP A 67 1.67 10.20 -14.02
C ASP A 67 2.42 11.09 -13.02
N LYS A 68 1.85 12.26 -12.69
CA LYS A 68 2.40 13.14 -11.63
C LYS A 68 2.30 12.50 -10.24
N MET A 69 1.22 11.74 -9.97
CA MET A 69 1.08 11.01 -8.69
C MET A 69 2.13 9.90 -8.58
N ILE A 70 2.37 9.14 -9.66
CA ILE A 70 3.42 8.13 -9.72
C ILE A 70 4.79 8.76 -9.47
N ASP A 71 5.13 9.83 -10.19
CA ASP A 71 6.42 10.51 -10.05
C ASP A 71 6.63 11.03 -8.63
N LEU A 72 5.59 11.61 -8.02
CA LEU A 72 5.65 12.08 -6.64
C LEU A 72 5.84 10.94 -5.65
N ALA A 73 5.06 9.84 -5.79
CA ALA A 73 5.18 8.69 -4.92
C ALA A 73 6.57 8.05 -5.01
N GLU A 74 7.11 7.86 -6.21
CA GLU A 74 8.45 7.30 -6.43
C GLU A 74 9.55 8.24 -5.89
N LYS A 75 9.40 9.56 -6.07
CA LYS A 75 10.33 10.54 -5.50
C LYS A 75 10.36 10.48 -3.97
N LEU A 76 9.20 10.38 -3.33
CA LEU A 76 9.11 10.23 -1.87
C LEU A 76 9.63 8.88 -1.38
N ALA A 77 9.55 7.85 -2.21
CA ALA A 77 9.95 6.48 -1.87
C ALA A 77 11.43 6.18 -2.15
N THR A 78 12.20 7.08 -2.75
CA THR A 78 13.55 6.84 -3.31
C THR A 78 14.50 6.14 -2.33
N ASP A 79 14.48 6.56 -1.06
CA ASP A 79 15.46 6.08 -0.06
C ASP A 79 14.97 4.85 0.73
N PHE A 80 13.79 4.31 0.40
CA PHE A 80 13.18 3.26 1.19
C PHE A 80 13.08 1.94 0.43
N LYS A 81 13.38 0.84 1.13
CA LYS A 81 13.15 -0.51 0.59
C LYS A 81 11.67 -0.81 0.43
N TYR A 82 10.86 -0.33 1.36
CA TYR A 82 9.41 -0.34 1.27
C TYR A 82 8.84 0.90 1.97
N VAL A 83 7.86 1.50 1.35
CA VAL A 83 7.01 2.53 1.96
C VAL A 83 5.68 2.61 1.20
N ARG A 84 4.61 2.82 1.92
CA ARG A 84 3.31 3.19 1.33
C ARG A 84 3.18 4.70 1.36
N ILE A 85 2.89 5.29 0.21
CA ILE A 85 2.63 6.73 0.04
C ILE A 85 1.14 6.92 -0.21
N ASP A 86 0.46 7.64 0.66
CA ASP A 86 -0.96 7.92 0.53
C ASP A 86 -1.15 9.32 -0.05
N LEU A 87 -1.82 9.39 -1.19
CA LEU A 87 -2.12 10.64 -1.88
C LEU A 87 -3.63 10.76 -2.11
N TYR A 88 -4.10 11.99 -2.19
CA TYR A 88 -5.45 12.34 -2.62
C TYR A 88 -5.38 13.13 -3.93
N ASN A 89 -6.42 13.02 -4.72
CA ASN A 89 -6.59 13.83 -5.94
C ASN A 89 -7.93 14.55 -5.88
N GLU A 90 -7.91 15.85 -5.63
CA GLU A 90 -9.09 16.70 -5.58
C GLU A 90 -8.99 17.81 -6.62
N ASN A 91 -9.91 17.83 -7.57
CA ASN A 91 -9.95 18.84 -8.63
C ASN A 91 -8.56 19.02 -9.29
N GLU A 92 -7.95 17.91 -9.68
CA GLU A 92 -6.61 17.84 -10.28
C GLU A 92 -5.46 18.34 -9.37
N ARG A 93 -5.72 18.56 -8.10
CA ARG A 93 -4.71 18.89 -7.09
C ARG A 93 -4.32 17.62 -6.33
N ILE A 94 -3.04 17.31 -6.37
CA ILE A 94 -2.48 16.20 -5.61
C ILE A 94 -2.18 16.70 -4.19
N LEU A 95 -2.77 16.03 -3.21
CA LEU A 95 -2.53 16.31 -1.80
C LEU A 95 -1.80 15.12 -1.18
N PHE A 96 -0.78 15.42 -0.37
CA PHE A 96 -0.08 14.40 0.40
C PHE A 96 -0.90 14.04 1.65
N GLY A 97 -1.06 12.74 1.88
CA GLY A 97 -1.70 12.20 3.07
C GLY A 97 -0.68 11.77 4.11
N GLU A 98 -0.07 10.60 3.89
CA GLU A 98 0.91 10.04 4.83
C GLU A 98 1.96 9.17 4.15
N MET A 99 3.05 8.89 4.87
CA MET A 99 4.01 7.83 4.58
C MET A 99 3.88 6.75 5.65
N THR A 100 3.66 5.49 5.24
CA THR A 100 3.49 4.39 6.17
C THR A 100 4.51 3.29 5.88
N PHE A 101 5.37 3.00 6.86
CA PHE A 101 6.44 2.01 6.70
C PHE A 101 5.99 0.59 7.05
N LEU A 102 5.01 0.46 7.92
CA LEU A 102 4.46 -0.81 8.34
C LEU A 102 2.92 -0.76 8.37
N PRO A 103 2.27 -0.78 7.19
CA PRO A 103 0.81 -0.70 7.11
C PRO A 103 0.15 -1.81 7.93
N ARG A 104 -0.90 -1.44 8.68
CA ARG A 104 -1.61 -2.37 9.59
C ARG A 104 -0.66 -3.13 10.54
N ALA A 105 0.46 -2.53 10.94
CA ALA A 105 1.50 -3.20 11.75
C ALA A 105 1.98 -4.54 11.15
N GLY A 106 1.93 -4.67 9.81
CA GLY A 106 2.26 -5.90 9.10
C GLY A 106 1.19 -6.99 9.14
N CYS A 107 0.02 -6.71 9.73
CA CYS A 107 -1.04 -7.71 9.97
C CYS A 107 -2.19 -7.55 8.98
N TYR A 108 -1.95 -7.64 7.68
CA TYR A 108 -3.02 -7.79 6.72
C TYR A 108 -3.62 -9.19 6.76
N VAL A 109 -4.95 -9.25 6.82
CA VAL A 109 -5.70 -10.51 6.72
C VAL A 109 -6.28 -10.60 5.32
N THR A 110 -5.61 -11.33 4.45
CA THR A 110 -6.03 -11.53 3.06
C THR A 110 -5.72 -12.92 2.59
N LYS A 111 -6.57 -13.47 1.69
CA LYS A 111 -6.30 -14.73 0.99
C LYS A 111 -5.22 -14.60 -0.09
N ASP A 112 -4.88 -13.38 -0.49
CA ASP A 112 -3.95 -13.08 -1.58
C ASP A 112 -2.54 -12.70 -1.07
N LEU A 113 -2.22 -12.98 0.22
CA LEU A 113 -0.97 -12.58 0.85
C LEU A 113 0.27 -13.01 0.05
N GLU A 114 0.30 -14.25 -0.43
CA GLU A 114 1.41 -14.78 -1.23
C GLU A 114 1.58 -14.02 -2.55
N LYS A 115 0.46 -13.64 -3.19
CA LYS A 115 0.50 -12.86 -4.43
C LYS A 115 1.06 -11.45 -4.19
N PHE A 116 0.64 -10.80 -3.10
CA PHE A 116 1.24 -9.52 -2.71
C PHE A 116 2.72 -9.67 -2.37
N GLY A 117 3.10 -10.74 -1.66
CA GLY A 117 4.51 -11.05 -1.39
C GLY A 117 5.34 -11.21 -2.66
N ALA A 118 4.78 -11.87 -3.67
CA ALA A 118 5.44 -12.03 -4.97
C ALA A 118 5.64 -10.69 -5.73
N LEU A 119 4.74 -9.72 -5.52
CA LEU A 119 4.90 -8.37 -6.06
C LEU A 119 5.99 -7.58 -5.34
N MET A 120 6.22 -7.85 -4.05
CA MET A 120 7.22 -7.18 -3.23
C MET A 120 8.61 -7.81 -3.39
N GLN A 121 9.19 -7.76 -4.58
CA GLN A 121 10.55 -8.26 -4.80
C GLN A 121 11.56 -7.27 -4.25
N PHE A 122 12.04 -7.54 -3.03
CA PHE A 122 13.09 -6.74 -2.43
C PHE A 122 14.45 -7.10 -3.01
N ASP A 123 15.23 -6.08 -3.38
CA ASP A 123 16.66 -6.26 -3.56
C ASP A 123 17.30 -6.51 -2.18
N THR A 124 17.64 -7.76 -1.90
CA THR A 124 18.27 -8.19 -0.65
C THR A 124 19.79 -8.16 -0.72
N SER A 125 20.39 -7.79 -1.85
CA SER A 125 21.84 -7.81 -2.05
C SER A 125 22.60 -6.92 -1.07
N SER A 126 21.97 -5.89 -0.52
CA SER A 126 22.52 -4.96 0.47
C SER A 126 22.09 -5.25 1.91
N VAL A 127 21.25 -6.25 2.15
CA VAL A 127 20.83 -6.63 3.50
C VAL A 127 21.95 -7.41 4.16
N LYS A 128 22.73 -6.74 5.01
CA LYS A 128 23.62 -7.46 5.93
C LYS A 128 22.73 -8.27 6.86
N THR A 129 22.74 -9.58 6.73
CA THR A 129 22.11 -10.47 7.71
C THR A 129 22.62 -10.08 9.08
N PRO A 130 21.76 -9.79 10.06
CA PRO A 130 22.23 -9.55 11.42
C PRO A 130 23.00 -10.81 11.86
N ILE A 131 24.31 -10.69 12.03
CA ILE A 131 25.14 -11.75 12.60
C ILE A 131 24.87 -11.71 14.11
N GLY A 132 23.77 -12.32 14.52
CA GLY A 132 23.51 -12.60 15.91
C GLY A 132 23.05 -14.05 16.01
N PRO A 133 23.55 -14.84 16.96
CA PRO A 133 23.04 -16.18 17.18
C PRO A 133 21.56 -16.04 17.53
N LEU A 134 20.69 -16.70 16.76
CA LEU A 134 19.35 -17.03 17.22
C LEU A 134 19.49 -17.62 18.62
N ILE A 135 19.00 -16.93 19.63
CA ILE A 135 18.97 -17.45 20.99
C ILE A 135 18.09 -18.70 20.94
N LYS A 136 18.75 -19.86 20.84
CA LYS A 136 18.09 -21.14 21.06
C LYS A 136 17.81 -21.21 22.57
N GLY A 137 16.58 -20.96 22.95
CA GLY A 137 16.18 -21.18 24.32
C GLY A 137 15.18 -20.15 24.81
N ALA A 138 13.93 -20.31 24.43
CA ALA A 138 12.82 -19.93 25.30
C ALA A 138 11.74 -21.02 25.16
N SER A 139 11.75 -21.93 26.10
CA SER A 139 10.62 -22.81 26.36
C SER A 139 9.40 -21.97 26.73
N ASN A 140 8.28 -22.30 26.12
CA ASN A 140 6.92 -22.06 26.57
C ASN A 140 6.74 -21.04 27.70
N ARG A 141 6.40 -19.80 27.33
CA ARG A 141 5.29 -18.99 27.89
C ARG A 141 5.20 -17.70 27.10
N GLY A 142 4.03 -17.46 26.50
CA GLY A 142 3.77 -16.32 25.66
C GLY A 142 3.96 -14.99 26.38
N HIS A 143 4.90 -14.22 25.91
CA HIS A 143 4.93 -12.77 25.94
C HIS A 143 5.90 -12.34 24.85
N ILE A 144 5.36 -11.79 23.79
CA ILE A 144 6.15 -11.03 22.81
C ILE A 144 6.47 -9.71 23.51
N VAL A 145 7.74 -9.49 23.79
CA VAL A 145 8.26 -8.15 24.13
C VAL A 145 8.90 -7.60 22.87
N LEU A 146 8.43 -6.44 22.45
CA LEU A 146 8.96 -5.64 21.36
C LEU A 146 10.39 -5.17 21.66
#